data_d26902df27b8ee03e6adfd19a9ccebd6
#
_entry.id   d26902df27b8ee03e6adfd19a9ccebd6
#
_cell.length_a   1.000
_cell.length_b   1.000
_cell.length_c   1.000
_cell.angle_alpha   90.00
_cell.angle_beta   90.00
_cell.angle_gamma   90.00
#
_symmetry.space_group_name_H-M   'P 1'
#
loop_
_entity.id
_entity.type
_entity.pdbx_description
1 polymer ?
#
loop_
_entity_poly.entity_id
_entity_poly.type
_entity_poly.pdbx_seq_one_letter_code
_entity_poly.pdbx_strand_id
1 'polypeptide(L)'
;MRKIMALVLAVMMLCAVIAGCTQNKNNETTNNTTTAKTDKQTTSQTTTEPKKTTTETTTEKKEPITPADKKAFDGEIGDILDKIEAKAKEIDTSEYGIGAITCHHREITADIAVDILGIDDEEFAKLIDSAIESQPDGSWNTHSVIVIKFKDGIDVKAAAETIRTKSIADRCGCLTPDAWIGALTGDYMVFTISDSLICEAVYKAVCDLSACEVTRLDRENDWKRGGMFE
;
A
#
# COMPACT_ATOMS: atom_id res chain seq x y z
N MET A 1 -17.62 -46.89 7.20
CA MET A 1 -17.10 -46.11 6.07
C MET A 1 -18.07 -45.98 4.87
N ARG A 2 -18.84 -47.01 4.51
CA ARG A 2 -19.80 -46.93 3.37
C ARG A 2 -20.99 -45.97 3.55
N LYS A 3 -21.43 -45.69 4.78
CA LYS A 3 -22.55 -44.77 5.07
C LYS A 3 -22.17 -43.27 5.02
N ILE A 4 -20.90 -42.95 5.21
CA ILE A 4 -20.40 -41.54 5.18
C ILE A 4 -20.18 -41.08 3.73
N MET A 5 -19.78 -41.99 2.82
CA MET A 5 -19.62 -41.65 1.39
C MET A 5 -20.96 -41.36 0.70
N ALA A 6 -22.06 -41.96 1.11
CA ALA A 6 -23.36 -41.70 0.52
C ALA A 6 -23.93 -40.33 0.90
N LEU A 7 -23.55 -39.79 2.08
CA LEU A 7 -24.01 -38.48 2.54
C LEU A 7 -23.28 -37.34 1.81
N VAL A 8 -21.99 -37.53 1.49
CA VAL A 8 -21.17 -36.53 0.77
C VAL A 8 -21.61 -36.39 -0.68
N LEU A 9 -22.03 -37.51 -1.32
CA LEU A 9 -22.52 -37.45 -2.71
C LEU A 9 -23.89 -36.78 -2.83
N ALA A 10 -24.76 -36.89 -1.82
CA ALA A 10 -26.07 -36.24 -1.81
C ALA A 10 -25.99 -34.71 -1.64
N VAL A 11 -24.97 -34.20 -0.91
CA VAL A 11 -24.76 -32.75 -0.73
C VAL A 11 -24.19 -32.10 -1.98
N MET A 12 -23.35 -32.80 -2.76
CA MET A 12 -22.81 -32.26 -4.02
C MET A 12 -23.84 -32.13 -5.15
N MET A 13 -24.93 -32.91 -5.13
CA MET A 13 -25.98 -32.78 -6.17
C MET A 13 -26.98 -31.65 -5.90
N LEU A 14 -27.02 -31.08 -4.69
CA LEU A 14 -27.98 -30.02 -4.36
C LEU A 14 -27.50 -28.61 -4.72
N CYS A 15 -26.21 -28.42 -5.05
CA CYS A 15 -25.64 -27.12 -5.40
C CYS A 15 -25.70 -26.75 -6.90
N ALA A 16 -26.27 -27.59 -7.76
CA ALA A 16 -26.22 -27.41 -9.21
C ALA A 16 -27.47 -26.76 -9.84
N VAL A 17 -28.43 -26.22 -9.09
CA VAL A 17 -29.74 -25.78 -9.62
C VAL A 17 -30.01 -24.28 -9.48
N ILE A 18 -29.05 -23.46 -9.12
CA ILE A 18 -29.24 -22.01 -9.04
C ILE A 18 -28.26 -21.28 -10.01
N ALA A 19 -28.44 -21.54 -11.31
CA ALA A 19 -27.89 -20.70 -12.37
C ALA A 19 -28.98 -20.46 -13.41
N GLY A 20 -29.88 -19.52 -13.13
CA GLY A 20 -30.93 -19.06 -14.04
C GLY A 20 -30.64 -17.65 -14.50
N CYS A 21 -30.27 -17.51 -15.74
CA CYS A 21 -30.10 -16.28 -16.49
C CYS A 21 -31.36 -15.41 -16.47
N THR A 22 -31.18 -14.11 -16.32
CA THR A 22 -32.14 -13.16 -16.86
C THR A 22 -31.42 -12.07 -17.63
N GLN A 23 -31.36 -12.22 -18.93
CA GLN A 23 -31.13 -11.13 -19.89
C GLN A 23 -32.37 -10.25 -19.91
N ASN A 24 -32.21 -8.95 -19.79
CA ASN A 24 -33.21 -8.01 -20.30
C ASN A 24 -32.52 -6.91 -21.09
N LYS A 25 -32.81 -6.97 -22.44
CA LYS A 25 -32.57 -5.89 -23.38
C LYS A 25 -33.69 -4.88 -23.22
N ASN A 26 -33.38 -3.61 -23.19
CA ASN A 26 -34.18 -2.61 -23.90
C ASN A 26 -33.33 -1.38 -24.25
N ASN A 27 -33.29 -1.15 -25.56
CA ASN A 27 -32.93 0.10 -26.22
C ASN A 27 -33.94 1.19 -25.85
N GLU A 28 -33.46 2.43 -25.72
CA GLU A 28 -34.08 3.51 -26.49
C GLU A 28 -33.20 4.76 -26.52
N THR A 29 -33.05 5.22 -27.71
CA THR A 29 -32.41 6.44 -28.22
C THR A 29 -33.26 7.66 -27.85
N THR A 30 -32.64 8.76 -27.42
CA THR A 30 -33.16 10.10 -27.72
C THR A 30 -32.04 11.14 -27.77
N ASN A 31 -31.83 11.65 -28.97
CA ASN A 31 -31.07 12.85 -29.30
C ASN A 31 -31.69 14.08 -28.64
N ASN A 32 -30.90 15.02 -28.16
CA ASN A 32 -31.22 16.43 -28.30
C ASN A 32 -29.96 17.29 -28.37
N THR A 33 -29.77 17.84 -29.53
CA THR A 33 -28.89 18.93 -29.91
C THR A 33 -29.45 20.25 -29.40
N THR A 34 -28.63 21.09 -28.77
CA THR A 34 -28.85 22.54 -28.77
C THR A 34 -27.54 23.30 -28.76
N THR A 35 -27.36 24.01 -29.82
CA THR A 35 -26.31 24.97 -30.18
C THR A 35 -26.67 26.36 -29.63
N ALA A 36 -25.71 27.12 -29.08
CA ALA A 36 -25.58 28.58 -29.26
C ALA A 36 -24.37 29.09 -28.44
N LYS A 37 -23.39 29.56 -29.12
CA LYS A 37 -22.94 30.93 -29.52
C LYS A 37 -22.33 31.75 -28.38
N THR A 38 -21.01 31.92 -28.47
CA THR A 38 -20.24 33.14 -28.76
C THR A 38 -20.50 34.33 -27.85
N ASP A 39 -19.45 34.75 -27.11
CA ASP A 39 -18.98 36.14 -27.21
C ASP A 39 -17.52 36.28 -26.77
N LYS A 40 -16.81 37.05 -27.58
CA LYS A 40 -15.45 37.54 -27.40
C LYS A 40 -15.48 38.76 -26.47
N GLN A 41 -14.52 38.92 -25.60
CA GLN A 41 -14.00 40.27 -25.33
C GLN A 41 -12.52 40.23 -24.94
N THR A 42 -11.78 40.95 -25.74
CA THR A 42 -10.37 41.37 -25.71
C THR A 42 -10.19 42.55 -24.74
N THR A 43 -9.06 42.62 -24.06
CA THR A 43 -8.28 43.83 -23.74
C THR A 43 -7.42 43.54 -22.50
N SER A 44 -6.17 43.70 -22.42
CA SER A 44 -5.11 44.59 -22.72
C SER A 44 -3.91 44.25 -21.83
N GLN A 45 -2.77 44.32 -22.40
CA GLN A 45 -1.43 44.25 -21.78
C GLN A 45 -1.23 45.33 -20.71
N THR A 46 -0.51 44.96 -19.63
CA THR A 46 0.42 45.90 -18.99
C THR A 46 1.66 45.14 -18.56
N THR A 47 2.74 45.40 -19.23
CA THR A 47 4.11 45.02 -18.97
C THR A 47 4.61 45.81 -17.76
N THR A 48 5.08 45.13 -16.73
CA THR A 48 5.98 45.73 -15.75
C THR A 48 7.02 44.72 -15.33
N GLU A 49 8.21 44.93 -15.79
CA GLU A 49 9.44 44.26 -15.40
C GLU A 49 9.87 44.78 -14.03
N PRO A 50 10.28 43.94 -13.08
CA PRO A 50 11.20 44.34 -12.04
C PRO A 50 12.45 43.48 -11.99
N LYS A 51 13.56 44.14 -12.32
CA LYS A 51 14.83 44.16 -11.64
C LYS A 51 15.30 42.88 -10.96
N LYS A 52 16.23 42.24 -11.64
CA LYS A 52 17.08 41.15 -11.19
C LYS A 52 17.94 41.59 -10.00
N THR A 53 17.64 41.05 -8.81
CA THR A 53 18.57 41.06 -7.67
C THR A 53 19.13 39.65 -7.54
N THR A 54 20.36 39.47 -7.94
CA THR A 54 21.16 38.27 -7.73
C THR A 54 21.58 38.23 -6.28
N THR A 55 20.96 37.37 -5.49
CA THR A 55 21.47 36.97 -4.18
C THR A 55 22.15 35.62 -4.38
N GLU A 56 23.46 35.61 -4.40
CA GLU A 56 24.27 34.41 -4.30
C GLU A 56 23.99 33.77 -2.92
N THR A 57 23.18 32.74 -2.88
CA THR A 57 23.08 31.86 -1.73
C THR A 57 24.13 30.77 -1.90
N THR A 58 25.24 30.94 -1.18
CA THR A 58 26.24 29.89 -0.97
C THR A 58 25.53 28.70 -0.34
N THR A 59 25.21 27.69 -1.13
CA THR A 59 24.69 26.43 -0.64
C THR A 59 25.87 25.67 -0.02
N GLU A 60 26.06 25.79 1.27
CA GLU A 60 26.87 24.81 2.02
C GLU A 60 26.23 23.44 1.80
N LYS A 61 26.97 22.60 1.10
CA LYS A 61 26.68 21.17 0.96
C LYS A 61 26.86 20.52 2.32
N LYS A 62 25.78 20.51 3.11
CA LYS A 62 25.73 19.76 4.35
C LYS A 62 25.72 18.30 3.95
N GLU A 63 26.85 17.61 4.13
CA GLU A 63 26.92 16.16 4.01
C GLU A 63 25.90 15.55 4.99
N PRO A 64 25.14 14.52 4.56
CA PRO A 64 24.21 13.86 5.47
C PRO A 64 25.04 13.18 6.58
N ILE A 65 24.94 13.71 7.80
CA ILE A 65 25.43 13.04 8.99
C ILE A 65 24.45 11.88 9.22
N THR A 66 24.79 10.72 8.70
CA THR A 66 24.17 9.48 9.12
C THR A 66 24.70 9.18 10.52
N PRO A 67 23.88 9.08 11.56
CA PRO A 67 24.34 8.56 12.84
C PRO A 67 24.61 7.07 12.65
N ALA A 68 25.88 6.72 12.48
CA ALA A 68 26.32 5.39 12.05
C ALA A 68 26.14 4.26 13.08
N ASP A 69 25.50 4.51 14.23
CA ASP A 69 25.51 3.54 15.34
C ASP A 69 24.11 3.26 15.95
N LYS A 70 23.00 3.77 15.41
CA LYS A 70 21.69 3.54 15.99
C LYS A 70 20.84 2.70 15.05
N LYS A 71 20.58 1.45 15.44
CA LYS A 71 19.62 0.60 14.73
C LYS A 71 18.21 1.12 14.98
N ALA A 72 17.36 1.13 13.94
CA ALA A 72 15.97 1.56 14.05
C ALA A 72 15.18 0.62 14.96
N PHE A 73 15.42 -0.70 14.83
CA PHE A 73 14.80 -1.73 15.63
C PHE A 73 15.82 -2.75 16.12
N ASP A 74 15.50 -3.40 17.25
CA ASP A 74 16.24 -4.53 17.79
C ASP A 74 15.44 -5.84 17.63
N GLY A 75 16.09 -6.90 17.21
CA GLY A 75 15.54 -8.25 17.08
C GLY A 75 15.44 -8.72 15.63
N GLU A 76 14.88 -9.91 15.47
CA GLU A 76 14.59 -10.52 14.18
C GLU A 76 13.39 -9.82 13.53
N ILE A 77 13.32 -9.85 12.20
CA ILE A 77 12.30 -9.12 11.44
C ILE A 77 10.86 -9.55 11.80
N GLY A 78 10.66 -10.83 12.13
CA GLY A 78 9.38 -11.34 12.61
C GLY A 78 8.98 -10.76 13.96
N ASP A 79 9.93 -10.69 14.93
CA ASP A 79 9.69 -10.10 16.24
C ASP A 79 9.39 -8.59 16.15
N ILE A 80 10.01 -7.92 15.17
CA ILE A 80 9.75 -6.49 14.89
C ILE A 80 8.31 -6.32 14.40
N LEU A 81 7.86 -7.16 13.47
CA LEU A 81 6.49 -7.15 12.96
C LEU A 81 5.47 -7.42 14.07
N ASP A 82 5.70 -8.43 14.92
CA ASP A 82 4.86 -8.74 16.08
C ASP A 82 4.69 -7.55 17.03
N LYS A 83 5.81 -6.87 17.32
CA LYS A 83 5.79 -5.67 18.20
C LYS A 83 5.03 -4.51 17.56
N ILE A 84 5.18 -4.30 16.26
CA ILE A 84 4.47 -3.26 15.52
C ILE A 84 2.96 -3.53 15.56
N GLU A 85 2.54 -4.76 15.27
CA GLU A 85 1.13 -5.13 15.30
C GLU A 85 0.54 -5.05 16.71
N ALA A 86 1.26 -5.53 17.72
CA ALA A 86 0.83 -5.42 19.10
C ALA A 86 0.62 -3.96 19.50
N LYS A 87 1.57 -3.08 19.13
CA LYS A 87 1.47 -1.65 19.39
C LYS A 87 0.36 -0.97 18.61
N ALA A 88 0.15 -1.35 17.35
CA ALA A 88 -0.94 -0.84 16.53
C ALA A 88 -2.31 -1.22 17.10
N LYS A 89 -2.46 -2.43 17.68
CA LYS A 89 -3.68 -2.88 18.38
C LYS A 89 -3.97 -2.06 19.66
N GLU A 90 -2.94 -1.56 20.33
CA GLU A 90 -3.12 -0.64 21.47
C GLU A 90 -3.59 0.75 21.01
N ILE A 91 -3.19 1.18 19.82
CA ILE A 91 -3.54 2.49 19.24
C ILE A 91 -4.93 2.46 18.62
N ASP A 92 -5.23 1.43 17.81
CA ASP A 92 -6.53 1.22 17.18
C ASP A 92 -7.34 0.20 17.97
N THR A 93 -8.20 0.69 18.85
CA THR A 93 -9.10 -0.11 19.69
C THR A 93 -10.50 -0.26 19.11
N SER A 94 -10.70 0.09 17.84
CA SER A 94 -12.00 -0.02 17.17
C SER A 94 -12.43 -1.48 17.01
N GLU A 95 -13.74 -1.72 16.99
CA GLU A 95 -14.32 -3.05 16.83
C GLU A 95 -13.91 -3.71 15.50
N TYR A 96 -13.67 -2.90 14.48
CA TYR A 96 -13.25 -3.33 13.13
C TYR A 96 -11.79 -3.02 12.82
N GLY A 97 -11.00 -2.67 13.84
CA GLY A 97 -9.59 -2.34 13.72
C GLY A 97 -8.68 -3.55 13.54
N ILE A 98 -7.39 -3.29 13.58
CA ILE A 98 -6.35 -4.31 13.40
C ILE A 98 -6.51 -5.50 14.37
N GLY A 99 -7.08 -5.27 15.56
CA GLY A 99 -7.33 -6.33 16.55
C GLY A 99 -8.40 -7.35 16.14
N ALA A 100 -9.28 -7.02 15.20
CA ALA A 100 -10.32 -7.89 14.67
C ALA A 100 -9.83 -8.78 13.52
N ILE A 101 -8.64 -8.55 12.99
CA ILE A 101 -8.10 -9.28 11.85
C ILE A 101 -7.16 -10.36 12.36
N THR A 102 -7.45 -11.62 12.00
CA THR A 102 -6.54 -12.74 12.24
C THR A 102 -5.58 -12.82 11.05
N CYS A 103 -4.29 -12.71 11.34
CA CYS A 103 -3.23 -12.72 10.33
C CYS A 103 -2.23 -13.85 10.59
N HIS A 104 -1.52 -14.25 9.55
CA HIS A 104 -0.34 -15.09 9.61
C HIS A 104 0.84 -14.40 8.94
N HIS A 105 2.04 -14.75 9.36
CA HIS A 105 3.26 -14.19 8.80
C HIS A 105 3.76 -15.05 7.62
N ARG A 106 4.25 -14.38 6.59
CA ARG A 106 4.88 -14.98 5.42
C ARG A 106 6.16 -14.24 5.09
N GLU A 107 7.26 -14.98 4.97
CA GLU A 107 8.50 -14.42 4.42
C GLU A 107 8.27 -14.02 2.96
N ILE A 108 8.77 -12.85 2.56
CA ILE A 108 8.79 -12.43 1.17
C ILE A 108 10.15 -12.82 0.60
N THR A 109 10.13 -13.80 -0.30
CA THR A 109 11.29 -14.29 -1.03
C THR A 109 11.34 -13.70 -2.44
N ALA A 110 12.46 -13.83 -3.14
CA ALA A 110 12.64 -13.26 -4.48
C ALA A 110 11.54 -13.70 -5.47
N ASP A 111 11.15 -14.98 -5.44
CA ASP A 111 10.16 -15.57 -6.35
C ASP A 111 8.75 -15.02 -6.20
N ILE A 112 8.41 -14.43 -5.04
CA ILE A 112 7.08 -13.80 -4.80
C ILE A 112 7.16 -12.27 -4.70
N ALA A 113 8.36 -11.70 -4.75
CA ALA A 113 8.56 -10.26 -4.60
C ALA A 113 7.85 -9.45 -5.69
N VAL A 114 7.76 -9.97 -6.90
CA VAL A 114 7.08 -9.31 -8.02
C VAL A 114 5.58 -9.13 -7.74
N ASP A 115 4.94 -10.09 -7.08
CA ASP A 115 3.50 -10.06 -6.77
C ASP A 115 3.15 -9.19 -5.56
N ILE A 116 4.14 -8.83 -4.75
CA ILE A 116 3.94 -8.08 -3.49
C ILE A 116 4.58 -6.70 -3.57
N LEU A 117 5.88 -6.68 -3.88
CA LEU A 117 6.69 -5.47 -3.89
C LEU A 117 6.81 -4.84 -5.29
N GLY A 118 6.37 -5.56 -6.34
CA GLY A 118 6.43 -5.12 -7.72
C GLY A 118 7.86 -5.04 -8.28
N ILE A 119 8.81 -5.74 -7.66
CA ILE A 119 10.22 -5.81 -8.06
C ILE A 119 10.59 -7.24 -8.45
N ASP A 120 11.48 -7.38 -9.41
CA ASP A 120 11.95 -8.69 -9.84
C ASP A 120 13.03 -9.27 -8.91
N ASP A 121 13.45 -10.51 -9.20
CA ASP A 121 14.42 -11.25 -8.40
C ASP A 121 15.77 -10.54 -8.32
N GLU A 122 16.21 -9.85 -9.37
CA GLU A 122 17.48 -9.13 -9.41
C GLU A 122 17.42 -7.88 -8.54
N GLU A 123 16.34 -7.11 -8.64
CA GLU A 123 16.08 -5.94 -7.78
C GLU A 123 15.96 -6.37 -6.32
N PHE A 124 15.23 -7.45 -6.03
CA PHE A 124 15.11 -8.01 -4.68
C PHE A 124 16.47 -8.39 -4.12
N ALA A 125 17.22 -9.18 -4.84
CA ALA A 125 18.57 -9.62 -4.43
C ALA A 125 19.55 -8.45 -4.23
N LYS A 126 19.36 -7.33 -4.94
CA LYS A 126 20.21 -6.14 -4.82
C LYS A 126 19.84 -5.27 -3.63
N LEU A 127 18.56 -5.11 -3.32
CA LEU A 127 18.05 -4.10 -2.40
C LEU A 127 17.73 -4.66 -1.02
N ILE A 128 17.22 -5.89 -0.93
CA ILE A 128 16.55 -6.40 0.26
C ILE A 128 17.43 -7.45 0.96
N ASP A 129 17.66 -7.26 2.25
CA ASP A 129 18.28 -8.21 3.15
C ASP A 129 17.26 -9.26 3.61
N SER A 130 16.12 -8.79 4.12
CA SER A 130 15.00 -9.63 4.53
C SER A 130 13.68 -8.86 4.43
N ALA A 131 12.58 -9.57 4.18
CA ALA A 131 11.25 -8.99 4.14
C ALA A 131 10.21 -9.99 4.64
N ILE A 132 9.21 -9.50 5.37
CA ILE A 132 8.13 -10.31 5.93
C ILE A 132 6.80 -9.57 5.78
N GLU A 133 5.75 -10.30 5.55
CA GLU A 133 4.38 -9.81 5.46
C GLU A 133 3.51 -10.47 6.51
N SER A 134 2.68 -9.67 7.17
CA SER A 134 1.49 -10.13 7.89
C SER A 134 0.28 -9.94 6.98
N GLN A 135 -0.41 -11.03 6.68
CA GLN A 135 -1.60 -11.04 5.82
C GLN A 135 -2.73 -11.82 6.48
N PRO A 136 -4.00 -11.49 6.18
CA PRO A 136 -5.14 -12.15 6.80
C PRO A 136 -5.30 -13.60 6.35
N ASP A 137 -5.91 -14.39 7.21
CA ASP A 137 -6.33 -15.75 6.88
C ASP A 137 -7.53 -15.71 5.91
N GLY A 138 -7.25 -15.69 4.64
CA GLY A 138 -8.25 -15.66 3.57
C GLY A 138 -8.15 -14.45 2.65
N SER A 139 -8.64 -14.62 1.43
CA SER A 139 -8.48 -13.66 0.33
C SER A 139 -9.49 -12.52 0.29
N TRP A 140 -10.36 -12.39 1.28
CA TRP A 140 -11.47 -11.43 1.30
C TRP A 140 -11.17 -10.15 2.09
N ASN A 141 -9.98 -10.02 2.65
CA ASN A 141 -9.53 -8.81 3.34
C ASN A 141 -8.26 -8.28 2.68
N THR A 142 -8.20 -6.97 2.49
CA THR A 142 -7.05 -6.29 1.83
C THR A 142 -5.93 -5.92 2.78
N HIS A 143 -6.07 -6.25 4.08
CA HIS A 143 -5.07 -5.90 5.09
C HIS A 143 -3.73 -6.58 4.83
N SER A 144 -2.66 -5.82 4.92
CA SER A 144 -1.29 -6.32 4.87
C SER A 144 -0.36 -5.34 5.57
N VAL A 145 0.48 -5.84 6.46
CA VAL A 145 1.61 -5.10 7.05
C VAL A 145 2.90 -5.75 6.56
N ILE A 146 3.78 -4.97 5.95
CA ILE A 146 5.04 -5.46 5.39
C ILE A 146 6.19 -4.74 6.07
N VAL A 147 7.15 -5.52 6.56
CA VAL A 147 8.43 -5.03 7.09
C VAL A 147 9.53 -5.47 6.13
N ILE A 148 10.36 -4.52 5.71
CA ILE A 148 11.51 -4.72 4.84
C ILE A 148 12.74 -4.23 5.57
N LYS A 149 13.79 -5.04 5.59
CA LYS A 149 15.14 -4.62 5.93
C LYS A 149 15.96 -4.52 4.66
N PHE A 150 16.53 -3.37 4.43
CA PHE A 150 17.40 -3.13 3.27
C PHE A 150 18.84 -3.59 3.55
N LYS A 151 19.56 -3.91 2.48
CA LYS A 151 20.98 -4.26 2.55
C LYS A 151 21.85 -3.06 2.90
N ASP A 152 22.96 -3.35 3.55
CA ASP A 152 23.97 -2.34 3.83
C ASP A 152 24.55 -1.70 2.56
N GLY A 153 24.83 -0.41 2.63
CA GLY A 153 25.56 0.31 1.58
C GLY A 153 24.72 0.71 0.36
N ILE A 154 23.39 0.50 0.37
CA ILE A 154 22.49 0.99 -0.68
C ILE A 154 21.93 2.37 -0.36
N ASP A 155 21.39 3.05 -1.36
CA ASP A 155 20.56 4.24 -1.16
C ASP A 155 19.16 3.81 -0.70
N VAL A 156 18.96 3.76 0.63
CA VAL A 156 17.71 3.32 1.27
C VAL A 156 16.52 4.17 0.85
N LYS A 157 16.72 5.49 0.62
CA LYS A 157 15.63 6.38 0.18
C LYS A 157 15.19 6.06 -1.24
N ALA A 158 16.13 5.83 -2.15
CA ALA A 158 15.82 5.44 -3.51
C ALA A 158 15.17 4.04 -3.57
N ALA A 159 15.62 3.11 -2.74
CA ALA A 159 15.02 1.77 -2.62
C ALA A 159 13.58 1.85 -2.09
N ALA A 160 13.35 2.62 -1.02
CA ALA A 160 12.02 2.81 -0.45
C ALA A 160 11.06 3.49 -1.45
N GLU A 161 11.53 4.45 -2.24
CA GLU A 161 10.73 5.09 -3.29
C GLU A 161 10.38 4.10 -4.42
N THR A 162 11.29 3.20 -4.77
CA THR A 162 11.02 2.12 -5.72
C THR A 162 9.90 1.22 -5.21
N ILE A 163 9.97 0.76 -3.96
CA ILE A 163 8.91 -0.05 -3.35
C ILE A 163 7.58 0.72 -3.25
N ARG A 164 7.62 1.98 -2.82
CA ARG A 164 6.44 2.83 -2.72
C ARG A 164 5.67 2.91 -4.05
N THR A 165 6.38 3.05 -5.15
CA THR A 165 5.79 3.21 -6.48
C THR A 165 5.40 1.91 -7.15
N LYS A 166 6.15 0.83 -6.93
CA LYS A 166 5.97 -0.44 -7.62
C LYS A 166 5.10 -1.45 -6.86
N SER A 167 5.04 -1.39 -5.52
CA SER A 167 4.32 -2.40 -4.72
C SER A 167 2.86 -2.55 -5.15
N ILE A 168 2.39 -3.79 -5.14
CA ILE A 168 1.04 -4.13 -5.60
C ILE A 168 0.06 -3.93 -4.45
N ALA A 169 -0.74 -2.86 -4.51
CA ALA A 169 -1.72 -2.53 -3.48
C ALA A 169 -3.04 -3.29 -3.66
N ASP A 170 -3.48 -3.49 -4.90
CA ASP A 170 -4.72 -4.21 -5.22
C ASP A 170 -4.43 -5.68 -5.54
N ARG A 171 -4.18 -6.45 -4.47
CA ARG A 171 -3.88 -7.91 -4.56
C ARG A 171 -5.09 -8.78 -4.29
N CYS A 172 -6.15 -8.20 -3.74
CA CYS A 172 -7.39 -8.88 -3.47
C CYS A 172 -8.44 -8.46 -4.52
N GLY A 173 -8.72 -9.31 -5.49
CA GLY A 173 -9.62 -9.00 -6.60
C GLY A 173 -11.07 -8.65 -6.25
N CYS A 174 -11.47 -8.72 -4.97
CA CYS A 174 -12.82 -8.46 -4.50
C CYS A 174 -12.95 -7.16 -3.70
N LEU A 175 -11.86 -6.67 -3.09
CA LEU A 175 -11.86 -5.50 -2.22
C LEU A 175 -10.65 -4.62 -2.56
N THR A 176 -10.86 -3.33 -2.56
CA THR A 176 -9.82 -2.33 -2.79
C THR A 176 -9.44 -1.70 -1.44
N PRO A 177 -8.15 -1.64 -1.09
CA PRO A 177 -7.73 -0.99 0.14
C PRO A 177 -7.98 0.52 0.10
N ASP A 178 -8.22 1.11 1.26
CA ASP A 178 -8.45 2.56 1.35
C ASP A 178 -7.16 3.36 1.30
N ALA A 179 -6.08 2.82 1.85
CA ALA A 179 -4.82 3.51 1.97
C ALA A 179 -3.61 2.59 1.79
N TRP A 180 -2.51 3.22 1.42
CA TRP A 180 -1.16 2.71 1.49
C TRP A 180 -0.33 3.75 2.26
N ILE A 181 0.16 3.39 3.44
CA ILE A 181 0.99 4.27 4.26
C ILE A 181 2.26 3.54 4.64
N GLY A 182 3.40 4.18 4.42
CA GLY A 182 4.72 3.67 4.76
C GLY A 182 5.47 4.54 5.75
N ALA A 183 6.46 3.94 6.39
CA ALA A 183 7.40 4.53 7.31
C ALA A 183 8.81 4.06 6.95
N LEU A 184 9.72 4.99 6.67
CA LEU A 184 11.13 4.72 6.45
C LEU A 184 11.92 5.15 7.68
N THR A 185 12.70 4.24 8.26
CA THR A 185 13.49 4.50 9.45
C THR A 185 14.77 3.66 9.47
N GLY A 186 15.93 4.31 9.53
CA GLY A 186 17.22 3.63 9.39
C GLY A 186 17.31 2.85 8.09
N ASP A 187 17.60 1.56 8.21
CA ASP A 187 17.65 0.57 7.14
C ASP A 187 16.34 -0.22 6.97
N TYR A 188 15.25 0.21 7.61
CA TYR A 188 13.96 -0.44 7.54
C TYR A 188 12.90 0.41 6.84
N MET A 189 12.03 -0.27 6.11
CA MET A 189 10.77 0.27 5.63
C MET A 189 9.64 -0.60 6.14
N VAL A 190 8.63 0.02 6.74
CA VAL A 190 7.37 -0.62 7.10
C VAL A 190 6.27 0.03 6.30
N PHE A 191 5.41 -0.74 5.65
CA PHE A 191 4.23 -0.17 5.01
C PHE A 191 3.00 -1.04 5.21
N THR A 192 1.85 -0.40 5.18
CA THR A 192 0.56 -1.03 5.40
C THR A 192 -0.37 -0.70 4.25
N ILE A 193 -1.09 -1.72 3.81
CA ILE A 193 -2.17 -1.64 2.83
C ILE A 193 -3.43 -2.11 3.54
N SER A 194 -4.39 -1.22 3.79
CA SER A 194 -5.60 -1.55 4.56
C SER A 194 -6.63 -0.41 4.53
N ASP A 195 -7.57 -0.46 5.47
CA ASP A 195 -8.34 0.70 5.93
C ASP A 195 -7.41 1.80 6.42
N SER A 196 -7.78 3.06 6.19
CA SER A 196 -6.94 4.22 6.52
C SER A 196 -6.65 4.36 8.01
N LEU A 197 -7.59 3.99 8.90
CA LEU A 197 -7.38 4.05 10.35
C LEU A 197 -6.35 3.01 10.81
N ILE A 198 -6.40 1.82 10.23
CA ILE A 198 -5.42 0.76 10.50
C ILE A 198 -4.03 1.17 10.02
N CYS A 199 -3.94 1.73 8.79
CA CYS A 199 -2.67 2.23 8.25
C CYS A 199 -2.06 3.31 9.15
N GLU A 200 -2.86 4.25 9.67
CA GLU A 200 -2.43 5.28 10.60
C GLU A 200 -1.98 4.69 11.96
N ALA A 201 -2.65 3.67 12.46
CA ALA A 201 -2.27 3.02 13.71
C ALA A 201 -0.92 2.31 13.58
N VAL A 202 -0.68 1.60 12.47
CA VAL A 202 0.61 0.96 12.19
C VAL A 202 1.72 2.00 12.03
N TYR A 203 1.48 3.09 11.28
CA TYR A 203 2.45 4.17 11.15
C TYR A 203 2.85 4.77 12.50
N LYS A 204 1.87 5.06 13.38
CA LYS A 204 2.13 5.55 14.74
C LYS A 204 2.88 4.53 15.59
N ALA A 205 2.56 3.24 15.46
CA ALA A 205 3.29 2.18 16.16
C ALA A 205 4.77 2.15 15.76
N VAL A 206 5.08 2.32 14.47
CA VAL A 206 6.46 2.43 13.98
C VAL A 206 7.14 3.67 14.57
N CYS A 207 6.47 4.82 14.62
CA CYS A 207 7.01 6.04 15.24
C CYS A 207 7.34 5.86 16.73
N ASP A 208 6.48 5.13 17.46
CA ASP A 208 6.67 4.88 18.90
C ASP A 208 7.79 3.88 19.20
N LEU A 209 8.01 2.90 18.30
CA LEU A 209 8.95 1.80 18.51
C LEU A 209 10.34 2.06 17.92
N SER A 210 10.44 2.92 16.91
CA SER A 210 11.71 3.19 16.25
C SER A 210 12.64 4.02 17.13
N ALA A 211 13.91 3.61 17.19
CA ALA A 211 14.96 4.40 17.84
C ALA A 211 15.55 5.49 16.92
N CYS A 212 15.17 5.53 15.66
CA CYS A 212 15.61 6.48 14.64
C CYS A 212 14.47 7.42 14.21
N GLU A 213 14.84 8.49 13.50
CA GLU A 213 13.85 9.35 12.85
C GLU A 213 13.03 8.55 11.84
N VAL A 214 11.71 8.77 11.83
CA VAL A 214 10.76 8.12 10.91
C VAL A 214 10.32 9.10 9.84
N THR A 215 10.57 8.76 8.60
CA THR A 215 10.04 9.49 7.44
C THR A 215 8.76 8.82 6.97
N ARG A 216 7.66 9.58 6.91
CA ARG A 216 6.38 9.09 6.36
C ARG A 216 6.45 9.03 4.84
N LEU A 217 5.89 7.96 4.30
CA LEU A 217 5.71 7.74 2.88
C LEU A 217 4.22 7.49 2.62
N ASP A 218 3.61 8.30 1.77
CA ASP A 218 2.23 8.09 1.33
C ASP A 218 2.21 7.74 -0.15
N ARG A 219 1.26 6.92 -0.57
CA ARG A 219 0.98 6.63 -1.97
C ARG A 219 -0.44 7.03 -2.29
N GLU A 220 -0.63 7.77 -3.38
CA GLU A 220 -1.95 8.08 -3.88
C GLU A 220 -2.69 6.80 -4.29
N ASN A 221 -4.00 6.77 -4.10
CA ASN A 221 -4.85 5.62 -4.41
C ASN A 221 -5.07 5.47 -5.93
N ASP A 222 -4.00 5.23 -6.68
CA ASP A 222 -4.03 5.01 -8.13
C ASP A 222 -4.70 3.68 -8.53
N TRP A 223 -4.75 2.71 -7.62
CA TRP A 223 -5.44 1.43 -7.79
C TRP A 223 -6.96 1.52 -7.72
N LYS A 224 -7.54 2.59 -7.18
CA LYS A 224 -9.01 2.80 -7.15
C LYS A 224 -9.63 3.17 -8.50
N ARG A 225 -8.81 3.38 -9.53
CA ARG A 225 -9.28 3.87 -10.84
C ARG A 225 -9.80 2.79 -11.78
N GLY A 226 -9.73 1.53 -11.40
CA GLY A 226 -10.26 0.41 -12.18
C GLY A 226 -11.75 0.12 -11.93
N GLY A 227 -12.51 1.08 -11.41
CA GLY A 227 -13.91 0.92 -11.06
C GLY A 227 -14.75 0.43 -12.24
N MET A 228 -15.15 -0.82 -12.18
CA MET A 228 -16.08 -1.49 -13.10
C MET A 228 -17.54 -1.09 -12.79
N PHE A 229 -17.74 0.10 -12.22
CA PHE A 229 -19.07 0.65 -11.88
C PHE A 229 -19.10 2.16 -12.19
N GLU A 230 -19.08 2.50 -13.49
CA GLU A 230 -19.71 3.69 -14.04
C GLU A 230 -20.89 3.27 -14.92
#